data_99ffb82a649a05cf7f5a7224098c0722
#
_entry.id   99ffb82a649a05cf7f5a7224098c0722
#
_cell.length_a   1.000
_cell.length_b   1.000
_cell.length_c   1.000
_cell.angle_alpha   90.00
_cell.angle_beta   90.00
_cell.angle_gamma   90.00
#
_symmetry.space_group_name_H-M   'P 1'
#
loop_
_entity.id
_entity.type
_entity.pdbx_description
1 polymer ?
#
loop_
_entity_poly.entity_id
_entity_poly.type
_entity_poly.pdbx_seq_one_letter_code
_entity_poly.pdbx_strand_id
1 'polypeptide(L)'
;MHPLCGAIPEQKGCNADGSGALPLRTCESVVGVRRGDCVAKRVELARTLFTVPCSCRWLSTGVDCLDDLNSWGCKNPHMSSHQLTVIRTSEACRMAHEEIESGAFLHVMRGCYVRVDDTRLLDTPWRTWITVARARLLAVHASGSGDRVFVGASSLASRGIPLWEANPDIYVWARTRRGSKPLRAVRAAGILVPGVSVRWSVVSPLQGEIQTVGGVLAEGVIDATVRMACWSEPLSAFVGICMVLNRQSSFDLFSQEECRDRAHGVRSEMLVRLTEWREHNDNIPARRAEALIRAADPGCDNPAEAALLWVLKSVSAFEVVTQFEIVVNGRRYFADIAIPGLMIIFEFDGIGKLGKNEADFARAKRDWIQRENDLRGAGWTIYRFSWPDYEDLTQLRAWVTELLAPYQASIPASAQRLWAVPTQACDGPNRRFHMGTSRRWSQGSCA
;
A
#
# COMPACT_ATOMS: atom_id res chain seq x y z
N MET A 1 -6.62 -26.39 59.06
CA MET A 1 -5.42 -26.58 59.91
C MET A 1 -4.36 -25.62 59.38
N HIS A 2 -4.21 -24.50 60.06
CA HIS A 2 -3.08 -23.57 60.12
C HIS A 2 -2.03 -24.16 61.08
N PRO A 3 -0.82 -23.60 61.34
CA PRO A 3 -0.15 -22.38 60.78
C PRO A 3 1.40 -22.53 60.70
N LEU A 4 2.08 -21.42 60.37
CA LEU A 4 3.18 -20.64 61.00
C LEU A 4 4.20 -20.21 59.96
N CYS A 5 4.41 -18.92 59.65
CA CYS A 5 5.05 -17.81 60.38
C CYS A 5 6.59 -17.92 60.49
N GLY A 6 7.27 -16.89 60.09
CA GLY A 6 8.64 -16.48 60.39
C GLY A 6 9.20 -15.62 59.29
N ALA A 7 9.12 -14.33 59.28
CA ALA A 7 9.68 -13.22 60.06
C ALA A 7 11.08 -12.78 59.54
N ILE A 8 11.12 -11.50 59.14
CA ILE A 8 12.22 -10.62 58.72
C ILE A 8 13.22 -10.37 59.88
N PRO A 9 14.47 -9.94 59.67
CA PRO A 9 14.78 -8.62 60.15
C PRO A 9 15.57 -7.67 59.20
N GLU A 10 15.21 -6.39 59.32
CA GLU A 10 15.97 -5.19 58.95
C GLU A 10 17.26 -5.01 59.79
N GLN A 11 18.19 -4.25 59.20
CA GLN A 11 19.00 -3.20 59.87
C GLN A 11 19.83 -2.51 58.79
N LYS A 12 19.65 -1.17 58.52
CA LYS A 12 20.28 0.05 59.13
C LYS A 12 21.81 -0.01 59.01
N GLY A 13 22.57 0.88 58.46
CA GLY A 13 22.46 2.29 58.19
C GLY A 13 23.88 2.89 58.22
N CYS A 14 24.04 4.12 57.75
CA CYS A 14 25.06 5.16 58.02
C CYS A 14 26.32 5.27 57.16
N ASN A 15 26.31 6.31 56.36
CA ASN A 15 27.12 7.57 56.39
C ASN A 15 28.59 7.56 56.02
N ALA A 16 28.87 8.32 54.99
CA ALA A 16 29.59 9.61 54.93
C ALA A 16 31.10 9.61 54.67
N ASP A 17 31.45 10.47 53.71
CA ASP A 17 32.61 11.33 53.58
C ASP A 17 34.00 10.79 53.15
N GLY A 18 34.55 11.50 52.18
CA GLY A 18 36.00 11.57 52.09
C GLY A 18 36.59 11.77 50.68
N SER A 19 36.63 13.00 50.27
CA SER A 19 37.54 13.64 49.32
C SER A 19 38.88 12.97 49.06
N GLY A 20 39.35 12.97 47.82
CA GLY A 20 40.76 12.71 47.49
C GLY A 20 41.04 12.89 46.00
N ALA A 21 41.73 13.96 45.66
CA ALA A 21 42.13 14.36 44.33
C ALA A 21 43.44 13.72 43.85
N LEU A 22 43.50 13.43 42.54
CA LEU A 22 44.63 13.44 41.56
C LEU A 22 45.79 12.43 41.75
N PRO A 23 46.53 12.01 40.70
CA PRO A 23 46.89 12.77 39.49
C PRO A 23 46.85 12.01 38.15
N LEU A 24 46.92 12.82 37.11
CA LEU A 24 47.19 12.55 35.69
C LEU A 24 48.34 11.55 35.43
N ARG A 25 48.10 10.61 34.50
CA ARG A 25 49.15 10.16 33.57
C ARG A 25 48.60 10.02 32.17
N THR A 26 49.23 10.74 31.29
CA THR A 26 49.17 10.70 29.82
C THR A 26 49.49 9.32 29.26
N CYS A 27 48.72 8.85 28.32
CA CYS A 27 49.20 7.99 27.22
C CYS A 27 48.42 8.29 25.95
N GLU A 28 49.20 8.53 24.91
CA GLU A 28 48.81 8.99 23.58
C GLU A 28 48.07 7.95 22.77
N SER A 29 47.25 8.50 21.87
CA SER A 29 46.93 8.05 20.50
C SER A 29 46.42 6.64 20.26
N VAL A 30 45.14 6.57 19.90
CA VAL A 30 44.70 5.92 18.65
C VAL A 30 43.48 6.67 18.14
N VAL A 31 43.57 7.18 16.92
CA VAL A 31 42.56 7.95 16.18
C VAL A 31 41.36 7.06 15.88
N GLY A 32 40.27 7.25 16.61
CA GLY A 32 38.97 6.69 16.30
C GLY A 32 38.18 7.67 15.44
N VAL A 33 38.24 7.50 14.13
CA VAL A 33 37.38 8.24 13.21
C VAL A 33 35.94 7.78 13.42
N ARG A 34 35.13 8.66 14.01
CA ARG A 34 33.69 8.43 14.17
C ARG A 34 33.02 8.44 12.77
N ARG A 35 32.29 7.38 12.45
CA ARG A 35 31.53 7.18 11.19
C ARG A 35 30.52 8.30 10.86
N GLY A 36 30.27 9.25 11.74
CA GLY A 36 29.35 10.38 11.52
C GLY A 36 29.91 11.51 10.63
N ASP A 37 31.20 11.71 10.62
CA ASP A 37 31.81 12.87 9.95
C ASP A 37 31.98 12.68 8.43
N CYS A 38 31.92 11.45 7.92
CA CYS A 38 32.00 11.19 6.47
C CYS A 38 30.74 11.52 5.68
N VAL A 39 29.57 11.46 6.32
CA VAL A 39 28.29 11.76 5.65
C VAL A 39 28.10 13.27 5.52
N ALA A 40 28.41 14.01 6.57
CA ALA A 40 28.30 15.49 6.58
C ALA A 40 29.25 16.16 5.55
N LYS A 41 30.47 15.66 5.41
CA LYS A 41 31.45 16.20 4.43
C LYS A 41 31.07 15.90 2.97
N ARG A 42 30.35 14.80 2.68
CA ARG A 42 29.85 14.53 1.32
C ARG A 42 28.69 15.42 0.92
N VAL A 43 27.86 15.82 1.85
CA VAL A 43 26.74 16.74 1.59
C VAL A 43 27.24 18.15 1.32
N GLU A 44 28.29 18.58 1.98
CA GLU A 44 28.86 19.91 1.82
C GLU A 44 29.65 20.06 0.51
N LEU A 45 30.35 19.02 0.04
CA LEU A 45 31.00 19.02 -1.28
C LEU A 45 29.99 19.04 -2.44
N ALA A 46 28.81 18.46 -2.27
CA ALA A 46 27.75 18.48 -3.28
C ALA A 46 27.07 19.87 -3.40
N ARG A 47 27.11 20.69 -2.34
CA ARG A 47 26.56 22.06 -2.37
C ARG A 47 27.46 23.11 -3.02
N THR A 48 28.75 22.85 -3.13
CA THR A 48 29.74 23.85 -3.61
C THR A 48 30.07 23.75 -5.10
N LEU A 49 29.56 22.72 -5.82
CA LEU A 49 29.90 22.48 -7.23
C LEU A 49 28.77 22.76 -8.24
N PHE A 50 27.61 23.28 -7.82
CA PHE A 50 26.51 23.59 -8.75
C PHE A 50 26.02 25.05 -8.65
N THR A 51 26.93 25.98 -8.94
CA THR A 51 26.51 27.34 -9.37
C THR A 51 27.15 27.61 -10.73
N VAL A 52 26.58 27.01 -11.77
CA VAL A 52 26.78 27.44 -13.18
C VAL A 52 25.41 27.50 -13.81
N PRO A 53 24.98 28.64 -14.37
CA PRO A 53 23.70 28.73 -15.07
C PRO A 53 23.80 28.01 -16.39
N CYS A 54 23.19 26.84 -16.48
CA CYS A 54 23.08 26.11 -17.74
C CYS A 54 21.85 26.58 -18.52
N SER A 55 22.10 27.48 -19.44
CA SER A 55 21.16 27.78 -20.53
C SER A 55 21.28 26.68 -21.60
N CYS A 56 20.64 25.57 -21.40
CA CYS A 56 20.44 24.56 -22.45
C CYS A 56 18.97 24.58 -22.89
N ARG A 57 18.74 25.18 -24.06
CA ARG A 57 17.55 24.95 -24.87
C ARG A 57 17.43 23.46 -25.17
N TRP A 58 16.46 22.81 -24.60
CA TRP A 58 16.00 21.50 -25.05
C TRP A 58 15.13 21.73 -26.29
N LEU A 59 15.63 21.26 -27.41
CA LEU A 59 14.85 21.12 -28.63
C LEU A 59 13.76 20.08 -28.36
N SER A 60 12.54 20.51 -28.57
CA SER A 60 11.32 19.70 -28.55
C SER A 60 11.38 18.64 -29.67
N THR A 61 11.72 17.42 -29.33
CA THR A 61 11.24 16.26 -30.05
C THR A 61 10.38 15.48 -29.06
N GLY A 62 9.06 15.68 -29.21
CA GLY A 62 8.07 15.04 -28.40
C GLY A 62 8.12 13.52 -28.57
N VAL A 63 8.45 12.85 -27.50
CA VAL A 63 8.04 11.49 -27.24
C VAL A 63 7.61 11.48 -25.78
N ASP A 64 6.31 11.43 -25.56
CA ASP A 64 5.69 11.26 -24.26
C ASP A 64 6.04 9.89 -23.71
N CYS A 65 7.26 9.74 -23.17
CA CYS A 65 7.67 8.56 -22.40
C CYS A 65 7.09 8.53 -20.98
N LEU A 66 6.32 9.54 -20.57
CA LEU A 66 5.74 9.63 -19.24
C LEU A 66 4.38 8.97 -19.10
N ASP A 67 3.68 8.69 -20.20
CA ASP A 67 2.33 8.10 -20.14
C ASP A 67 2.32 6.60 -19.86
N ASP A 68 3.39 5.88 -20.12
CA ASP A 68 3.44 4.42 -19.91
C ASP A 68 3.93 4.00 -18.50
N LEU A 69 4.64 4.86 -17.77
CA LEU A 69 4.91 4.66 -16.35
C LEU A 69 3.65 4.85 -15.48
N ASN A 70 2.65 5.50 -16.02
CA ASN A 70 1.36 5.76 -15.36
C ASN A 70 0.35 4.61 -15.45
N SER A 71 0.63 3.52 -16.11
CA SER A 71 -0.34 2.41 -16.20
C SER A 71 -0.52 1.64 -14.88
N TRP A 72 0.41 1.79 -13.95
CA TRP A 72 0.38 1.19 -12.60
C TRP A 72 0.61 2.19 -11.47
N GLY A 73 1.21 3.33 -11.75
CA GLY A 73 1.42 4.41 -10.80
C GLY A 73 0.18 5.29 -10.68
N CYS A 74 -0.13 5.72 -9.47
CA CYS A 74 -1.29 6.45 -8.98
C CYS A 74 -1.66 7.80 -9.65
N LYS A 75 -1.26 8.05 -10.88
CA LYS A 75 -1.87 9.07 -11.72
C LYS A 75 -3.05 8.49 -12.51
N ASN A 76 -3.95 7.75 -11.80
CA ASN A 76 -5.27 7.59 -12.34
C ASN A 76 -5.84 9.00 -12.54
N PRO A 77 -6.17 9.42 -13.78
CA PRO A 77 -6.91 10.64 -13.96
C PRO A 77 -8.12 10.53 -13.06
N HIS A 78 -8.45 11.61 -12.34
CA HIS A 78 -9.69 11.67 -11.58
C HIS A 78 -10.79 11.13 -12.48
N MET A 79 -11.20 9.87 -12.27
CA MET A 79 -12.35 9.32 -12.98
C MET A 79 -13.51 10.16 -12.50
N SER A 80 -13.89 11.13 -13.33
CA SER A 80 -15.00 12.03 -13.03
C SER A 80 -16.24 11.17 -12.80
N SER A 81 -17.09 11.58 -11.89
CA SER A 81 -18.39 10.95 -11.62
C SER A 81 -19.26 10.81 -12.88
N HIS A 82 -18.91 11.53 -13.93
CA HIS A 82 -19.61 11.57 -15.22
C HIS A 82 -19.35 10.37 -16.15
N GLN A 83 -18.40 9.48 -15.81
CA GLN A 83 -18.06 8.33 -16.68
C GLN A 83 -18.93 7.08 -16.44
N LEU A 84 -19.73 7.08 -15.36
CA LEU A 84 -20.63 5.98 -15.01
C LEU A 84 -21.99 6.52 -14.64
N THR A 85 -23.03 6.12 -15.35
CA THR A 85 -24.42 6.57 -15.13
C THR A 85 -25.33 5.40 -14.76
N VAL A 86 -26.05 5.53 -13.64
CA VAL A 86 -27.03 4.51 -13.22
C VAL A 86 -28.31 4.67 -13.99
N ILE A 87 -28.81 3.58 -14.55
CA ILE A 87 -30.06 3.49 -15.30
C ILE A 87 -30.98 2.46 -14.63
N ARG A 88 -32.22 2.84 -14.32
CA ARG A 88 -33.22 1.93 -13.75
C ARG A 88 -33.97 1.15 -14.85
N THR A 89 -34.55 0.00 -14.50
CA THR A 89 -35.21 -0.90 -15.43
C THR A 89 -36.30 -0.23 -16.28
N SER A 90 -37.06 0.74 -15.74
CA SER A 90 -38.08 1.49 -16.49
C SER A 90 -37.49 2.31 -17.65
N GLU A 91 -36.25 2.70 -17.56
CA GLU A 91 -35.48 3.40 -18.60
C GLU A 91 -34.76 2.39 -19.52
N ALA A 92 -34.21 1.31 -18.94
CA ALA A 92 -33.50 0.26 -19.67
C ALA A 92 -34.42 -0.56 -20.61
N CYS A 93 -35.71 -0.73 -20.30
CA CYS A 93 -36.66 -1.40 -21.16
C CYS A 93 -36.89 -0.70 -22.50
N ARG A 94 -36.47 0.56 -22.63
CA ARG A 94 -36.54 1.34 -23.88
C ARG A 94 -35.26 1.29 -24.70
N MET A 95 -34.20 0.67 -24.15
CA MET A 95 -32.90 0.59 -24.79
C MET A 95 -32.87 -0.57 -25.76
N ALA A 96 -32.28 -0.40 -26.92
CA ALA A 96 -32.07 -1.44 -27.89
C ALA A 96 -31.19 -2.57 -27.29
N HIS A 97 -31.51 -3.80 -27.59
CA HIS A 97 -30.76 -4.98 -27.12
C HIS A 97 -29.27 -4.88 -27.50
N GLU A 98 -28.99 -4.31 -28.67
CA GLU A 98 -27.66 -4.05 -29.20
C GLU A 98 -26.81 -3.13 -28.31
N GLU A 99 -27.43 -2.11 -27.69
CA GLU A 99 -26.72 -1.23 -26.75
C GLU A 99 -26.31 -1.92 -25.45
N ILE A 100 -27.11 -2.91 -25.02
CA ILE A 100 -26.78 -3.72 -23.82
C ILE A 100 -25.68 -4.73 -24.17
N GLU A 101 -25.71 -5.31 -25.37
CA GLU A 101 -24.70 -6.27 -25.82
C GLU A 101 -23.37 -5.64 -26.21
N SER A 102 -23.36 -4.36 -26.59
CA SER A 102 -22.13 -3.62 -26.93
C SER A 102 -21.12 -3.49 -25.78
N GLY A 103 -21.51 -3.88 -24.56
CA GLY A 103 -20.68 -3.76 -23.35
C GLY A 103 -20.67 -2.38 -22.73
N ALA A 104 -21.37 -1.39 -23.33
CA ALA A 104 -21.52 -0.07 -22.75
C ALA A 104 -22.39 -0.04 -21.48
N PHE A 105 -23.12 -1.16 -21.21
CA PHE A 105 -23.98 -1.30 -20.05
C PHE A 105 -23.61 -2.50 -19.21
N LEU A 106 -23.44 -2.29 -17.93
CA LEU A 106 -23.18 -3.32 -16.94
C LEU A 106 -24.47 -3.66 -16.19
N HIS A 107 -24.98 -4.87 -16.31
CA HIS A 107 -26.09 -5.35 -15.48
C HIS A 107 -25.55 -5.71 -14.10
N VAL A 108 -25.60 -4.79 -13.17
CA VAL A 108 -24.93 -4.90 -11.85
C VAL A 108 -25.81 -5.62 -10.82
N MET A 109 -27.12 -5.36 -10.85
CA MET A 109 -28.08 -5.99 -9.97
C MET A 109 -29.49 -5.92 -10.59
N ARG A 110 -30.43 -6.72 -10.05
CA ARG A 110 -31.82 -6.74 -10.55
C ARG A 110 -32.39 -5.33 -10.59
N GLY A 111 -32.83 -4.92 -11.76
CA GLY A 111 -33.46 -3.61 -12.01
C GLY A 111 -32.49 -2.43 -12.04
N CYS A 112 -31.19 -2.69 -12.14
CA CYS A 112 -30.19 -1.62 -12.18
C CYS A 112 -29.06 -1.95 -13.16
N TYR A 113 -28.89 -1.05 -14.10
CA TYR A 113 -27.80 -1.04 -15.07
C TYR A 113 -26.91 0.17 -14.82
N VAL A 114 -25.66 0.06 -15.19
CA VAL A 114 -24.72 1.18 -15.15
C VAL A 114 -24.13 1.35 -16.54
N ARG A 115 -24.34 2.51 -17.14
CA ARG A 115 -23.72 2.87 -18.41
C ARG A 115 -22.28 3.28 -18.18
N VAL A 116 -21.40 2.76 -19.02
CA VAL A 116 -19.97 3.11 -19.06
C VAL A 116 -19.79 4.04 -20.24
N ASP A 117 -19.62 5.34 -19.95
CA ASP A 117 -19.51 6.37 -20.99
C ASP A 117 -18.14 6.39 -21.66
N ASP A 118 -17.12 5.83 -21.00
CA ASP A 118 -15.75 5.70 -21.52
C ASP A 118 -15.35 4.22 -21.57
N THR A 119 -15.37 3.64 -22.76
CA THR A 119 -15.02 2.23 -22.99
C THR A 119 -13.57 1.89 -22.63
N ARG A 120 -12.66 2.90 -22.58
CA ARG A 120 -11.27 2.70 -22.11
C ARG A 120 -11.19 2.21 -20.66
N LEU A 121 -12.26 2.38 -19.90
CA LEU A 121 -12.38 1.81 -18.54
C LEU A 121 -12.47 0.27 -18.54
N LEU A 122 -12.67 -0.33 -19.69
CA LEU A 122 -12.80 -1.79 -19.88
C LEU A 122 -11.68 -2.39 -20.73
N ASP A 123 -10.65 -1.59 -21.09
CA ASP A 123 -9.55 -2.00 -21.97
C ASP A 123 -8.68 -3.11 -21.42
N THR A 124 -8.57 -3.18 -20.10
CA THR A 124 -7.74 -4.18 -19.42
C THR A 124 -8.55 -4.90 -18.34
N PRO A 125 -8.21 -6.15 -18.03
CA PRO A 125 -8.87 -6.90 -16.97
C PRO A 125 -8.91 -6.13 -15.63
N TRP A 126 -7.82 -5.49 -15.25
CA TRP A 126 -7.73 -4.69 -14.03
C TRP A 126 -8.70 -3.50 -14.02
N ARG A 127 -8.72 -2.71 -15.10
CA ARG A 127 -9.65 -1.58 -15.25
C ARG A 127 -11.09 -2.06 -15.21
N THR A 128 -11.40 -3.17 -15.89
CA THR A 128 -12.73 -3.77 -15.88
C THR A 128 -13.17 -4.14 -14.46
N TRP A 129 -12.31 -4.75 -13.66
CA TRP A 129 -12.63 -5.10 -12.28
C TRP A 129 -12.94 -3.87 -11.42
N ILE A 130 -12.10 -2.85 -11.47
CA ILE A 130 -12.31 -1.58 -10.75
C ILE A 130 -13.60 -0.90 -11.21
N THR A 131 -13.84 -0.87 -12.52
CA THR A 131 -15.06 -0.26 -13.10
C THR A 131 -16.32 -0.97 -12.63
N VAL A 132 -16.32 -2.30 -12.61
CA VAL A 132 -17.46 -3.09 -12.09
C VAL A 132 -17.62 -2.86 -10.58
N ALA A 133 -16.53 -2.80 -9.81
CA ALA A 133 -16.61 -2.51 -8.37
C ALA A 133 -17.25 -1.13 -8.12
N ARG A 134 -16.86 -0.10 -8.86
CA ARG A 134 -17.47 1.24 -8.76
C ARG A 134 -18.92 1.25 -9.23
N ALA A 135 -19.24 0.57 -10.33
CA ALA A 135 -20.60 0.44 -10.81
C ALA A 135 -21.53 -0.20 -9.75
N ARG A 136 -21.02 -1.17 -8.99
CA ARG A 136 -21.74 -1.79 -7.87
C ARG A 136 -22.00 -0.81 -6.73
N LEU A 137 -21.03 0.05 -6.37
CA LEU A 137 -21.26 1.09 -5.37
C LEU A 137 -22.39 2.03 -5.78
N LEU A 138 -22.35 2.52 -7.03
CA LEU A 138 -23.41 3.38 -7.58
C LEU A 138 -24.77 2.69 -7.58
N ALA A 139 -24.84 1.45 -8.02
CA ALA A 139 -26.10 0.67 -8.06
C ALA A 139 -26.66 0.43 -6.64
N VAL A 140 -25.81 0.09 -5.69
CA VAL A 140 -26.22 -0.09 -4.27
C VAL A 140 -26.71 1.21 -3.69
N HIS A 141 -26.04 2.34 -3.94
CA HIS A 141 -26.48 3.65 -3.50
C HIS A 141 -27.85 3.99 -4.10
N ALA A 142 -28.01 3.91 -5.43
CA ALA A 142 -29.24 4.24 -6.12
C ALA A 142 -30.42 3.33 -5.74
N SER A 143 -30.16 2.09 -5.32
CA SER A 143 -31.21 1.15 -4.88
C SER A 143 -31.75 1.42 -3.46
N GLY A 144 -31.20 2.38 -2.76
CA GLY A 144 -31.52 2.73 -1.37
C GLY A 144 -32.41 3.94 -1.21
N SER A 145 -32.72 4.24 0.05
CA SER A 145 -33.46 5.42 0.51
C SER A 145 -32.60 6.68 0.61
N GLY A 146 -31.34 6.66 0.12
CA GLY A 146 -30.44 7.82 0.17
C GLY A 146 -29.66 7.98 1.47
N ASP A 147 -29.90 7.15 2.49
CA ASP A 147 -29.26 7.20 3.81
C ASP A 147 -28.02 6.27 3.96
N ARG A 148 -27.63 5.62 2.86
CA ARG A 148 -26.53 4.66 2.86
C ARG A 148 -25.19 5.36 2.75
N VAL A 149 -24.34 5.15 3.73
CA VAL A 149 -22.97 5.66 3.75
C VAL A 149 -22.00 4.51 3.52
N PHE A 150 -21.17 4.60 2.49
CA PHE A 150 -20.10 3.65 2.26
C PHE A 150 -18.98 3.87 3.27
N VAL A 151 -18.49 2.78 3.87
CA VAL A 151 -17.51 2.82 4.96
C VAL A 151 -16.31 1.94 4.64
N GLY A 152 -15.16 2.21 5.26
CA GLY A 152 -13.93 1.43 5.12
C GLY A 152 -13.50 1.26 3.66
N ALA A 153 -13.23 0.03 3.24
CA ALA A 153 -12.79 -0.29 1.87
C ALA A 153 -13.71 0.28 0.78
N SER A 154 -15.03 0.31 1.01
CA SER A 154 -15.98 0.87 0.03
C SER A 154 -15.88 2.38 -0.07
N SER A 155 -15.60 3.08 1.02
CA SER A 155 -15.31 4.51 0.99
C SER A 155 -14.02 4.81 0.23
N LEU A 156 -12.95 4.04 0.44
CA LEU A 156 -11.69 4.22 -0.28
C LEU A 156 -11.85 3.90 -1.78
N ALA A 157 -12.56 2.80 -2.11
CA ALA A 157 -12.85 2.42 -3.49
C ALA A 157 -13.66 3.50 -4.24
N SER A 158 -14.62 4.17 -3.58
CA SER A 158 -15.37 5.28 -4.18
C SER A 158 -14.48 6.47 -4.59
N ARG A 159 -13.35 6.64 -3.92
CA ARG A 159 -12.32 7.66 -4.21
C ARG A 159 -11.28 7.20 -5.24
N GLY A 160 -11.40 5.97 -5.76
CA GLY A 160 -10.41 5.40 -6.66
C GLY A 160 -9.07 5.08 -5.99
N ILE A 161 -9.04 4.93 -4.67
CA ILE A 161 -7.84 4.49 -3.94
C ILE A 161 -7.66 3.00 -4.20
N PRO A 162 -6.50 2.56 -4.71
CA PRO A 162 -6.23 1.16 -4.96
C PRO A 162 -6.27 0.36 -3.65
N LEU A 163 -6.84 -0.84 -3.69
CA LEU A 163 -6.94 -1.75 -2.57
C LEU A 163 -6.26 -3.07 -2.91
N TRP A 164 -5.95 -3.88 -1.89
CA TRP A 164 -5.43 -5.23 -2.10
C TRP A 164 -6.40 -6.08 -2.94
N GLU A 165 -7.68 -5.94 -2.70
CA GLU A 165 -8.74 -6.60 -3.47
C GLU A 165 -9.30 -5.63 -4.52
N ALA A 166 -9.15 -5.96 -5.80
CA ALA A 166 -9.70 -5.13 -6.89
C ALA A 166 -11.25 -5.13 -6.91
N ASN A 167 -11.88 -6.13 -6.31
CA ASN A 167 -13.33 -6.32 -6.25
C ASN A 167 -13.75 -6.71 -4.83
N PRO A 168 -13.65 -5.79 -3.86
CA PRO A 168 -13.98 -6.08 -2.45
C PRO A 168 -15.48 -6.21 -2.23
N ASP A 169 -15.87 -6.82 -1.10
CA ASP A 169 -17.23 -6.73 -0.59
C ASP A 169 -17.61 -5.26 -0.36
N ILE A 170 -18.89 -4.96 -0.42
CA ILE A 170 -19.40 -3.60 -0.27
C ILE A 170 -19.82 -3.40 1.19
N TYR A 171 -19.12 -2.51 1.88
CA TYR A 171 -19.41 -2.17 3.26
C TYR A 171 -20.23 -0.87 3.34
N VAL A 172 -21.39 -0.98 3.96
CA VAL A 172 -22.37 0.11 4.06
C VAL A 172 -22.78 0.28 5.52
N TRP A 173 -22.92 1.50 5.95
CA TRP A 173 -23.65 1.85 7.16
C TRP A 173 -24.97 2.53 6.81
N ALA A 174 -26.01 2.23 7.57
CA ALA A 174 -27.30 2.94 7.55
C ALA A 174 -27.98 2.78 8.92
N ARG A 175 -28.88 3.70 9.25
CA ARG A 175 -29.63 3.66 10.51
C ARG A 175 -30.42 2.36 10.70
N THR A 176 -31.02 1.87 9.60
CA THR A 176 -31.76 0.61 9.61
C THR A 176 -30.91 -0.49 8.98
N ARG A 177 -30.55 -1.48 9.77
CA ARG A 177 -29.81 -2.66 9.29
C ARG A 177 -30.69 -3.54 8.41
N ARG A 178 -30.04 -4.10 7.40
CA ARG A 178 -30.63 -5.14 6.55
C ARG A 178 -29.70 -6.36 6.54
N GLY A 179 -30.23 -7.52 6.18
CA GLY A 179 -29.40 -8.71 5.99
C GLY A 179 -28.37 -8.52 4.87
N SER A 180 -27.27 -9.27 4.91
CA SER A 180 -26.28 -9.30 3.84
C SER A 180 -26.97 -9.67 2.52
N LYS A 181 -26.64 -8.94 1.43
CA LYS A 181 -27.21 -9.15 0.11
C LYS A 181 -26.10 -9.52 -0.87
N PRO A 182 -26.15 -10.72 -1.46
CA PRO A 182 -25.20 -11.08 -2.50
C PRO A 182 -25.53 -10.31 -3.81
N LEU A 183 -24.49 -9.81 -4.45
CA LEU A 183 -24.51 -9.32 -5.82
C LEU A 183 -23.88 -10.35 -6.73
N ARG A 184 -24.53 -10.63 -7.84
CA ARG A 184 -24.08 -11.65 -8.80
C ARG A 184 -22.80 -11.21 -9.52
N ALA A 185 -22.13 -12.18 -10.15
CA ALA A 185 -21.06 -11.92 -11.10
C ALA A 185 -21.55 -11.03 -12.24
N VAL A 186 -20.66 -10.17 -12.74
CA VAL A 186 -20.90 -9.26 -13.86
C VAL A 186 -19.97 -9.61 -15.00
N ARG A 187 -20.50 -9.79 -16.22
CA ARG A 187 -19.69 -9.93 -17.43
C ARG A 187 -19.52 -8.56 -18.07
N ALA A 188 -18.27 -8.16 -18.32
CA ALA A 188 -17.92 -6.89 -18.94
C ALA A 188 -16.69 -7.09 -19.85
N ALA A 189 -16.74 -6.61 -21.08
CA ALA A 189 -15.67 -6.75 -22.09
C ALA A 189 -15.09 -8.19 -22.16
N GLY A 190 -15.96 -9.20 -22.17
CA GLY A 190 -15.55 -10.62 -22.20
C GLY A 190 -15.05 -11.18 -20.86
N ILE A 191 -14.85 -10.34 -19.85
CA ILE A 191 -14.30 -10.72 -18.53
C ILE A 191 -15.46 -10.96 -17.57
N LEU A 192 -15.39 -12.06 -16.81
CA LEU A 192 -16.32 -12.36 -15.72
C LEU A 192 -15.75 -11.83 -14.40
N VAL A 193 -16.36 -10.76 -13.88
CA VAL A 193 -16.02 -10.22 -12.55
C VAL A 193 -16.89 -10.93 -11.51
N PRO A 194 -16.30 -11.66 -10.54
CA PRO A 194 -17.04 -12.44 -9.55
C PRO A 194 -18.05 -11.62 -8.74
N GLY A 195 -19.05 -12.29 -8.19
CA GLY A 195 -20.01 -11.66 -7.27
C GLY A 195 -19.34 -11.20 -5.96
N VAL A 196 -20.00 -10.27 -5.28
CA VAL A 196 -19.59 -9.74 -3.97
C VAL A 196 -20.80 -9.65 -3.05
N SER A 197 -20.59 -9.45 -1.77
CA SER A 197 -21.66 -9.25 -0.79
C SER A 197 -21.78 -7.79 -0.36
N VAL A 198 -22.99 -7.30 -0.19
CA VAL A 198 -23.24 -6.05 0.52
C VAL A 198 -23.30 -6.39 2.02
N ARG A 199 -22.37 -5.87 2.80
CA ARG A 199 -22.24 -6.08 4.25
C ARG A 199 -22.60 -4.81 5.01
N TRP A 200 -23.37 -4.96 6.08
CA TRP A 200 -23.80 -3.83 6.89
C TRP A 200 -22.86 -3.66 8.08
N SER A 201 -22.22 -2.49 8.14
CA SER A 201 -21.41 -2.12 9.30
C SER A 201 -22.29 -1.92 10.54
N VAL A 202 -21.86 -2.48 11.66
CA VAL A 202 -22.51 -2.28 12.95
C VAL A 202 -22.05 -0.98 13.62
N VAL A 203 -20.85 -0.53 13.27
CA VAL A 203 -20.22 0.66 13.80
C VAL A 203 -20.60 1.83 12.91
N SER A 204 -21.24 2.85 13.48
CA SER A 204 -21.57 4.09 12.78
C SER A 204 -20.28 4.80 12.34
N PRO A 205 -20.30 5.60 11.27
CA PRO A 205 -19.28 6.60 11.06
C PRO A 205 -19.18 7.47 12.31
N LEU A 206 -17.98 7.80 12.75
CA LEU A 206 -17.83 8.88 13.73
C LEU A 206 -18.48 10.14 13.13
N GLN A 207 -18.80 11.12 13.96
CA GLN A 207 -19.39 12.40 13.52
C GLN A 207 -18.44 13.21 12.60
N GLY A 208 -17.58 12.50 11.90
CA GLY A 208 -16.75 12.99 10.83
C GLY A 208 -17.57 13.27 9.58
N GLU A 209 -16.99 13.99 8.66
CA GLU A 209 -17.64 14.45 7.44
C GLU A 209 -18.06 13.27 6.55
N ILE A 210 -19.37 13.04 6.47
CA ILE A 210 -19.92 12.24 5.37
C ILE A 210 -19.84 13.08 4.11
N GLN A 211 -19.12 12.60 3.11
CA GLN A 211 -18.86 13.30 1.86
C GLN A 211 -19.59 12.64 0.71
N THR A 212 -20.03 13.43 -0.26
CA THR A 212 -20.46 12.89 -1.55
C THR A 212 -19.24 12.72 -2.45
N VAL A 213 -18.91 11.47 -2.78
CA VAL A 213 -17.74 11.10 -3.56
C VAL A 213 -18.14 10.21 -4.71
N GLY A 214 -17.86 10.62 -5.96
CA GLY A 214 -18.20 9.82 -7.13
C GLY A 214 -19.68 9.47 -7.25
N GLY A 215 -20.57 10.34 -6.72
CA GLY A 215 -22.03 10.15 -6.75
C GLY A 215 -22.59 9.28 -5.62
N VAL A 216 -21.80 8.94 -4.61
CA VAL A 216 -22.26 8.16 -3.45
C VAL A 216 -21.89 8.84 -2.13
N LEU A 217 -22.65 8.57 -1.06
CA LEU A 217 -22.29 9.02 0.29
C LEU A 217 -21.22 8.10 0.87
N ALA A 218 -20.12 8.65 1.32
CA ALA A 218 -18.99 7.91 1.89
C ALA A 218 -18.44 8.62 3.13
N GLU A 219 -17.95 7.86 4.10
CA GLU A 219 -17.24 8.43 5.26
C GLU A 219 -15.90 9.05 4.81
N GLY A 220 -15.35 9.96 5.61
CA GLY A 220 -14.07 10.63 5.36
C GLY A 220 -12.94 9.64 5.12
N VAL A 221 -11.92 10.03 4.37
CA VAL A 221 -10.82 9.15 3.98
C VAL A 221 -10.03 8.64 5.19
N ILE A 222 -9.81 9.50 6.19
CA ILE A 222 -9.11 9.14 7.43
C ILE A 222 -9.94 8.14 8.24
N ASP A 223 -11.24 8.39 8.43
CA ASP A 223 -12.14 7.50 9.15
C ASP A 223 -12.23 6.12 8.48
N ALA A 224 -12.36 6.10 7.16
CA ALA A 224 -12.38 4.87 6.37
C ALA A 224 -11.09 4.05 6.55
N THR A 225 -9.94 4.73 6.59
CA THR A 225 -8.64 4.12 6.77
C THR A 225 -8.45 3.56 8.17
N VAL A 226 -8.81 4.33 9.21
CA VAL A 226 -8.77 3.87 10.60
C VAL A 226 -9.74 2.71 10.83
N ARG A 227 -10.92 2.77 10.21
CA ARG A 227 -11.87 1.64 10.22
C ARG A 227 -11.24 0.37 9.63
N MET A 228 -10.56 0.47 8.50
CA MET A 228 -9.87 -0.67 7.92
C MET A 228 -8.77 -1.18 8.86
N ALA A 229 -7.97 -0.30 9.46
CA ALA A 229 -6.93 -0.67 10.41
C ALA A 229 -7.50 -1.47 11.61
N CYS A 230 -8.72 -1.14 12.06
CA CYS A 230 -9.37 -1.80 13.19
C CYS A 230 -10.06 -3.12 12.83
N TRP A 231 -10.76 -3.19 11.69
CA TRP A 231 -11.69 -4.30 11.42
C TRP A 231 -11.45 -5.09 10.12
N SER A 232 -10.52 -4.66 9.27
CA SER A 232 -10.11 -5.44 8.11
C SER A 232 -8.99 -6.40 8.45
N GLU A 233 -8.70 -7.34 7.54
CA GLU A 233 -7.49 -8.13 7.63
C GLU A 233 -6.24 -7.24 7.61
N PRO A 234 -5.20 -7.58 8.37
CA PRO A 234 -4.00 -6.74 8.48
C PRO A 234 -3.35 -6.39 7.16
N LEU A 235 -3.28 -7.32 6.21
CA LEU A 235 -2.76 -7.07 4.87
C LEU A 235 -3.60 -6.02 4.13
N SER A 236 -4.92 -6.24 4.04
CA SER A 236 -5.82 -5.31 3.33
C SER A 236 -5.83 -3.93 3.99
N ALA A 237 -5.75 -3.89 5.32
CA ALA A 237 -5.62 -2.64 6.07
C ALA A 237 -4.30 -1.93 5.77
N PHE A 238 -3.18 -2.64 5.84
CA PHE A 238 -1.85 -2.07 5.60
C PHE A 238 -1.72 -1.50 4.18
N VAL A 239 -2.15 -2.27 3.17
CA VAL A 239 -2.20 -1.80 1.78
C VAL A 239 -3.05 -0.54 1.67
N GLY A 240 -4.27 -0.55 2.24
CA GLY A 240 -5.14 0.62 2.22
C GLY A 240 -4.50 1.86 2.86
N ILE A 241 -3.80 1.69 3.98
CA ILE A 241 -3.08 2.79 4.66
C ILE A 241 -1.95 3.33 3.77
N CYS A 242 -1.12 2.45 3.17
CA CYS A 242 -0.04 2.88 2.27
C CYS A 242 -0.59 3.68 1.09
N MET A 243 -1.65 3.18 0.44
CA MET A 243 -2.27 3.85 -0.72
C MET A 243 -2.91 5.19 -0.34
N VAL A 244 -3.50 5.30 0.85
CA VAL A 244 -4.01 6.58 1.36
C VAL A 244 -2.87 7.56 1.65
N LEU A 245 -1.80 7.11 2.31
CA LEU A 245 -0.62 7.95 2.57
C LEU A 245 0.01 8.44 1.27
N ASN A 246 0.20 7.57 0.28
CA ASN A 246 0.71 7.92 -1.04
C ASN A 246 -0.17 9.00 -1.69
N ARG A 247 -1.48 8.78 -1.74
CA ARG A 247 -2.43 9.69 -2.38
C ARG A 247 -2.53 11.03 -1.67
N GLN A 248 -2.64 11.04 -0.34
CA GLN A 248 -2.81 12.26 0.45
C GLN A 248 -1.54 13.09 0.52
N SER A 249 -0.38 12.46 0.46
CA SER A 249 0.91 13.17 0.39
C SER A 249 1.26 13.62 -1.03
N SER A 250 0.52 13.18 -2.05
CA SER A 250 0.90 13.36 -3.46
C SER A 250 2.34 12.92 -3.69
N PHE A 251 2.63 11.65 -3.32
CA PHE A 251 4.00 11.16 -3.32
C PHE A 251 4.66 11.28 -4.70
N ASP A 252 5.88 11.82 -4.71
CA ASP A 252 6.69 12.01 -5.91
C ASP A 252 8.14 11.61 -5.64
N LEU A 253 8.75 10.89 -6.58
CA LEU A 253 10.10 10.33 -6.46
C LEU A 253 11.19 11.40 -6.30
N PHE A 254 10.96 12.60 -6.84
CA PHE A 254 11.97 13.65 -6.88
C PHE A 254 11.81 14.67 -5.75
N SER A 255 10.71 14.59 -4.97
CA SER A 255 10.41 15.41 -3.81
C SER A 255 10.00 14.58 -2.59
N GLN A 256 10.71 13.46 -2.37
CA GLN A 256 10.33 12.46 -1.36
C GLN A 256 10.27 13.01 0.07
N GLU A 257 11.22 13.87 0.47
CA GLU A 257 11.29 14.43 1.83
C GLU A 257 10.01 15.20 2.15
N GLU A 258 9.61 16.14 1.30
CA GLU A 258 8.40 16.94 1.46
C GLU A 258 7.12 16.08 1.44
N CYS A 259 7.11 15.02 0.60
CA CYS A 259 6.00 14.08 0.55
C CYS A 259 5.91 13.26 1.83
N ARG A 260 7.03 12.81 2.39
CA ARG A 260 7.08 12.07 3.66
C ARG A 260 6.65 12.95 4.83
N ASP A 261 6.98 14.24 4.83
CA ASP A 261 6.51 15.20 5.83
C ASP A 261 4.99 15.37 5.77
N ARG A 262 4.42 15.53 4.56
CA ARG A 262 2.96 15.56 4.39
C ARG A 262 2.31 14.24 4.86
N ALA A 263 2.88 13.10 4.50
CA ALA A 263 2.41 11.80 4.95
C ALA A 263 2.49 11.63 6.47
N HIS A 264 3.49 12.22 7.11
CA HIS A 264 3.60 12.24 8.57
C HIS A 264 2.41 12.99 9.21
N GLY A 265 2.00 14.12 8.64
CA GLY A 265 0.80 14.84 9.07
C GLY A 265 -0.46 13.97 8.96
N VAL A 266 -0.67 13.33 7.81
CA VAL A 266 -1.79 12.41 7.57
C VAL A 266 -1.77 11.22 8.54
N ARG A 267 -0.60 10.64 8.80
CA ARG A 267 -0.43 9.55 9.76
C ARG A 267 -0.78 9.99 11.19
N SER A 268 -0.37 11.19 11.57
CA SER A 268 -0.68 11.76 12.88
C SER A 268 -2.19 11.95 13.06
N GLU A 269 -2.88 12.43 12.04
CA GLU A 269 -4.33 12.54 12.04
C GLU A 269 -5.02 11.17 12.18
N MET A 270 -4.54 10.12 11.47
CA MET A 270 -5.04 8.75 11.66
C MET A 270 -4.88 8.26 13.09
N LEU A 271 -3.75 8.57 13.75
CA LEU A 271 -3.50 8.15 15.14
C LEU A 271 -4.40 8.90 16.14
N VAL A 272 -4.63 10.18 15.93
CA VAL A 272 -5.62 10.95 16.71
C VAL A 272 -7.00 10.35 16.55
N ARG A 273 -7.43 10.10 15.31
CA ARG A 273 -8.72 9.48 15.02
C ARG A 273 -8.85 8.08 15.60
N LEU A 274 -7.79 7.28 15.62
CA LEU A 274 -7.78 5.97 16.28
C LEU A 274 -8.02 6.09 17.78
N THR A 275 -7.47 7.14 18.42
CA THR A 275 -7.69 7.39 19.84
C THR A 275 -9.16 7.74 20.11
N GLU A 276 -9.76 8.62 19.31
CA GLU A 276 -11.19 8.95 19.38
C GLU A 276 -12.08 7.70 19.17
N TRP A 277 -11.74 6.86 18.20
CA TRP A 277 -12.44 5.59 17.97
C TRP A 277 -12.38 4.68 19.20
N ARG A 278 -11.24 4.62 19.88
CA ARG A 278 -11.05 3.82 21.09
C ARG A 278 -11.89 4.33 22.26
N GLU A 279 -12.08 5.63 22.38
CA GLU A 279 -12.91 6.23 23.41
C GLU A 279 -14.41 5.90 23.22
N HIS A 280 -14.84 5.69 21.98
CA HIS A 280 -16.24 5.42 21.65
C HIS A 280 -16.54 3.91 21.44
N ASN A 281 -15.53 3.04 21.47
CA ASN A 281 -15.67 1.60 21.20
C ASN A 281 -14.73 0.78 22.08
N ASP A 282 -15.27 0.07 23.06
CA ASP A 282 -14.48 -0.66 24.06
C ASP A 282 -13.62 -1.82 23.55
N ASN A 283 -13.93 -2.40 22.39
CA ASN A 283 -13.34 -3.64 21.90
C ASN A 283 -12.66 -3.53 20.53
N ILE A 284 -11.95 -2.44 20.27
CA ILE A 284 -11.19 -2.33 19.02
C ILE A 284 -9.75 -2.84 19.19
N PRO A 285 -9.15 -3.47 18.18
CA PRO A 285 -7.77 -3.93 18.22
C PRO A 285 -6.79 -2.76 18.03
N ALA A 286 -6.89 -1.72 18.86
CA ALA A 286 -6.16 -0.45 18.71
C ALA A 286 -4.65 -0.63 18.62
N ARG A 287 -4.06 -1.57 19.38
CA ARG A 287 -2.60 -1.82 19.33
C ARG A 287 -2.13 -2.33 17.97
N ARG A 288 -2.96 -3.16 17.29
CA ARG A 288 -2.65 -3.63 15.95
C ARG A 288 -2.86 -2.51 14.93
N ALA A 289 -3.99 -1.80 15.02
CA ALA A 289 -4.28 -0.68 14.15
C ALA A 289 -3.17 0.39 14.21
N GLU A 290 -2.72 0.74 15.40
CA GLU A 290 -1.59 1.65 15.61
C GLU A 290 -0.29 1.13 14.97
N ALA A 291 0.03 -0.15 15.15
CA ALA A 291 1.22 -0.76 14.56
C ALA A 291 1.17 -0.69 13.02
N LEU A 292 0.03 -1.00 12.40
CA LEU A 292 -0.15 -0.92 10.95
C LEU A 292 -0.02 0.53 10.44
N ILE A 293 -0.65 1.50 11.11
CA ILE A 293 -0.59 2.93 10.75
C ILE A 293 0.84 3.45 10.84
N ARG A 294 1.57 3.10 11.91
CA ARG A 294 2.96 3.55 12.10
C ARG A 294 3.93 2.91 11.11
N ALA A 295 3.70 1.66 10.73
CA ALA A 295 4.58 0.92 9.83
C ALA A 295 4.34 1.22 8.35
N ALA A 296 3.16 1.70 7.96
CA ALA A 296 2.82 2.01 6.58
C ALA A 296 3.69 3.14 6.01
N ASP A 297 3.91 3.12 4.70
CA ASP A 297 4.81 4.06 4.01
C ASP A 297 4.15 4.65 2.75
N PRO A 298 4.31 5.95 2.46
CA PRO A 298 3.74 6.59 1.29
C PRO A 298 4.43 6.23 -0.03
N GLY A 299 5.65 5.67 0.00
CA GLY A 299 6.44 5.40 -1.20
C GLY A 299 6.04 4.13 -1.95
N CYS A 300 4.96 3.44 -1.56
CA CYS A 300 4.43 2.33 -2.34
C CYS A 300 3.52 2.86 -3.46
N ASP A 301 3.87 2.61 -4.71
CA ASP A 301 3.11 3.09 -5.87
C ASP A 301 1.87 2.24 -6.16
N ASN A 302 1.85 0.99 -5.70
CA ASN A 302 0.76 0.06 -5.95
C ASN A 302 0.55 -0.94 -4.79
N PRO A 303 -0.60 -1.64 -4.78
CA PRO A 303 -0.92 -2.63 -3.75
C PRO A 303 0.08 -3.77 -3.59
N ALA A 304 0.77 -4.18 -4.67
CA ALA A 304 1.73 -5.28 -4.59
C ALA A 304 3.01 -4.86 -3.86
N GLU A 305 3.52 -3.67 -4.13
CA GLU A 305 4.64 -3.09 -3.37
C GLU A 305 4.29 -2.94 -1.90
N ALA A 306 3.08 -2.45 -1.58
CA ALA A 306 2.62 -2.34 -0.19
C ALA A 306 2.49 -3.71 0.50
N ALA A 307 2.05 -4.75 -0.21
CA ALA A 307 1.99 -6.11 0.33
C ALA A 307 3.41 -6.68 0.58
N LEU A 308 4.35 -6.44 -0.33
CA LEU A 308 5.76 -6.82 -0.15
C LEU A 308 6.37 -6.09 1.06
N LEU A 309 6.14 -4.78 1.16
CA LEU A 309 6.57 -3.98 2.30
C LEU A 309 6.01 -4.53 3.62
N TRP A 310 4.74 -4.94 3.65
CA TRP A 310 4.12 -5.54 4.83
C TRP A 310 4.81 -6.84 5.23
N VAL A 311 5.11 -7.72 4.27
CA VAL A 311 5.86 -8.96 4.52
C VAL A 311 7.24 -8.63 5.09
N LEU A 312 8.01 -7.76 4.43
CA LEU A 312 9.36 -7.37 4.85
C LEU A 312 9.37 -6.77 6.25
N LYS A 313 8.51 -5.78 6.52
CA LYS A 313 8.42 -5.14 7.85
C LYS A 313 7.92 -6.08 8.94
N SER A 314 7.21 -7.16 8.58
CA SER A 314 6.74 -8.16 9.54
C SER A 314 7.83 -9.11 10.04
N VAL A 315 8.99 -9.12 9.40
CA VAL A 315 10.11 -10.02 9.73
C VAL A 315 11.44 -9.32 9.96
N SER A 316 11.63 -8.11 9.45
CA SER A 316 12.92 -7.41 9.47
C SER A 316 13.20 -6.73 10.81
N ALA A 317 14.43 -6.88 11.30
CA ALA A 317 15.01 -6.06 12.35
C ALA A 317 15.68 -4.79 11.81
N PHE A 318 15.84 -4.70 10.50
CA PHE A 318 16.52 -3.60 9.81
C PHE A 318 15.51 -2.56 9.32
N GLU A 319 16.00 -1.38 9.03
CA GLU A 319 15.23 -0.35 8.37
C GLU A 319 14.86 -0.79 6.94
N VAL A 320 13.58 -0.75 6.63
CA VAL A 320 13.02 -1.06 5.29
C VAL A 320 12.50 0.23 4.70
N VAL A 321 13.10 0.67 3.60
CA VAL A 321 12.83 1.96 2.95
C VAL A 321 12.22 1.73 1.58
N THR A 322 11.14 2.45 1.27
CA THR A 322 10.53 2.45 -0.07
C THR A 322 11.12 3.53 -0.96
N GLN A 323 11.12 3.32 -2.25
CA GLN A 323 11.65 4.24 -3.27
C GLN A 323 13.06 4.78 -2.90
N PHE A 324 13.91 3.85 -2.46
CA PHE A 324 15.26 4.20 -2.00
C PHE A 324 16.13 4.67 -3.16
N GLU A 325 16.62 5.90 -3.07
CA GLU A 325 17.49 6.46 -4.09
C GLU A 325 18.91 5.91 -4.01
N ILE A 326 19.41 5.42 -5.13
CA ILE A 326 20.78 4.89 -5.29
C ILE A 326 21.42 5.62 -6.46
N VAL A 327 22.57 6.23 -6.22
CA VAL A 327 23.35 6.92 -7.25
C VAL A 327 24.57 6.09 -7.60
N VAL A 328 24.63 5.61 -8.86
CA VAL A 328 25.76 4.83 -9.41
C VAL A 328 26.16 5.41 -10.76
N ASN A 329 27.45 5.62 -10.96
CA ASN A 329 28.00 6.16 -12.21
C ASN A 329 27.33 7.46 -12.70
N GLY A 330 26.88 8.33 -11.76
CA GLY A 330 26.17 9.57 -12.05
C GLY A 330 24.71 9.40 -12.45
N ARG A 331 24.17 8.18 -12.43
CA ARG A 331 22.76 7.87 -12.67
C ARG A 331 22.02 7.66 -11.36
N ARG A 332 20.79 8.15 -11.29
CA ARG A 332 19.88 7.97 -10.15
C ARG A 332 18.93 6.81 -10.43
N TYR A 333 18.86 5.88 -9.51
CA TYR A 333 17.94 4.74 -9.53
C TYR A 333 17.08 4.79 -8.27
N PHE A 334 15.83 4.37 -8.38
CA PHE A 334 14.93 4.24 -7.24
C PHE A 334 14.55 2.76 -7.12
N ALA A 335 14.84 2.18 -5.96
CA ALA A 335 14.46 0.81 -5.64
C ALA A 335 13.07 0.81 -5.01
N ASP A 336 12.15 -0.05 -5.47
CA ASP A 336 10.79 -0.13 -4.92
C ASP A 336 10.85 -0.27 -3.39
N ILE A 337 11.67 -1.21 -2.90
CA ILE A 337 11.95 -1.38 -1.47
C ILE A 337 13.42 -1.77 -1.30
N ALA A 338 14.08 -1.21 -0.30
CA ALA A 338 15.46 -1.56 0.04
C ALA A 338 15.63 -1.81 1.53
N ILE A 339 16.62 -2.63 1.87
CA ILE A 339 17.25 -2.70 3.19
C ILE A 339 18.68 -2.17 3.03
N PRO A 340 18.90 -0.85 3.17
CA PRO A 340 20.18 -0.23 2.83
C PRO A 340 21.35 -0.76 3.67
N GLY A 341 21.12 -1.09 4.94
CA GLY A 341 22.12 -1.65 5.82
C GLY A 341 22.67 -3.03 5.40
N LEU A 342 21.94 -3.75 4.54
CA LEU A 342 22.31 -5.04 3.99
C LEU A 342 22.65 -4.98 2.50
N MET A 343 22.45 -3.83 1.86
CA MET A 343 22.54 -3.64 0.40
C MET A 343 21.64 -4.62 -0.39
N ILE A 344 20.40 -4.78 0.09
CA ILE A 344 19.41 -5.65 -0.53
C ILE A 344 18.27 -4.80 -1.09
N ILE A 345 17.87 -5.10 -2.33
CA ILE A 345 16.75 -4.50 -3.04
C ILE A 345 15.69 -5.58 -3.29
N PHE A 346 14.42 -5.18 -3.11
CA PHE A 346 13.25 -5.97 -3.43
C PHE A 346 12.40 -5.18 -4.42
N GLU A 347 12.15 -5.73 -5.60
CA GLU A 347 11.38 -5.08 -6.66
C GLU A 347 10.17 -5.92 -7.05
N PHE A 348 9.07 -5.25 -7.35
CA PHE A 348 7.88 -5.88 -7.90
C PHE A 348 7.84 -5.69 -9.42
N ASP A 349 7.92 -6.79 -10.16
CA ASP A 349 7.81 -6.79 -11.61
C ASP A 349 6.37 -7.08 -12.05
N GLY A 350 5.63 -6.01 -12.35
CA GLY A 350 4.33 -6.10 -13.02
C GLY A 350 4.49 -6.48 -14.50
N ILE A 351 3.54 -7.24 -15.05
CA ILE A 351 3.56 -7.76 -16.42
C ILE A 351 3.54 -6.67 -17.53
N GLY A 352 3.31 -5.40 -17.17
CA GLY A 352 3.01 -4.32 -18.13
C GLY A 352 4.20 -3.49 -18.63
N LYS A 353 5.44 -3.76 -18.20
CA LYS A 353 6.57 -2.83 -18.42
C LYS A 353 7.28 -2.96 -19.79
N LEU A 354 6.79 -3.79 -20.72
CA LEU A 354 7.57 -4.18 -21.90
C LEU A 354 7.15 -3.51 -23.22
N GLY A 355 6.77 -2.21 -23.23
CA GLY A 355 6.61 -1.41 -24.44
C GLY A 355 5.52 -1.87 -25.44
N LYS A 356 5.04 -0.95 -26.30
CA LYS A 356 3.96 -1.24 -27.27
C LYS A 356 4.48 -1.72 -28.64
N ASN A 357 5.76 -1.56 -28.88
CA ASN A 357 6.41 -1.98 -30.13
C ASN A 357 7.82 -2.55 -29.86
N GLU A 358 8.41 -3.19 -30.88
CA GLU A 358 9.70 -3.88 -30.78
C GLU A 358 10.88 -2.94 -30.43
N ALA A 359 10.86 -1.70 -30.92
CA ALA A 359 11.90 -0.71 -30.64
C ALA A 359 11.85 -0.22 -29.19
N ASP A 360 10.65 0.02 -28.65
CA ASP A 360 10.45 0.41 -27.26
C ASP A 360 10.81 -0.74 -26.31
N PHE A 361 10.45 -1.96 -26.68
CA PHE A 361 10.84 -3.17 -25.97
C PHE A 361 12.37 -3.32 -25.90
N ALA A 362 13.04 -3.16 -27.04
CA ALA A 362 14.51 -3.27 -27.08
C ALA A 362 15.21 -2.19 -26.27
N ARG A 363 14.64 -0.96 -26.22
CA ARG A 363 15.15 0.14 -25.40
C ARG A 363 14.95 -0.16 -23.92
N ALA A 364 13.71 -0.45 -23.51
CA ALA A 364 13.37 -0.79 -22.13
C ALA A 364 14.22 -1.95 -21.60
N LYS A 365 14.46 -2.99 -22.43
CA LYS A 365 15.33 -4.11 -22.08
C LYS A 365 16.78 -3.69 -21.85
N ARG A 366 17.33 -2.79 -22.70
CA ARG A 366 18.70 -2.28 -22.50
C ARG A 366 18.83 -1.47 -21.22
N ASP A 367 17.86 -0.58 -20.98
CA ASP A 367 17.85 0.28 -19.78
C ASP A 367 17.72 -0.58 -18.52
N TRP A 368 16.90 -1.62 -18.59
CA TRP A 368 16.76 -2.59 -17.50
C TRP A 368 18.06 -3.35 -17.22
N ILE A 369 18.75 -3.86 -18.27
CA ILE A 369 20.04 -4.55 -18.13
C ILE A 369 21.10 -3.60 -17.57
N GLN A 370 21.14 -2.36 -18.05
CA GLN A 370 22.09 -1.35 -17.56
C GLN A 370 21.87 -1.07 -16.07
N ARG A 371 20.62 -0.86 -15.65
CA ARG A 371 20.24 -0.67 -14.24
C ARG A 371 20.68 -1.86 -13.39
N GLU A 372 20.40 -3.08 -13.83
CA GLU A 372 20.79 -4.31 -13.14
C GLU A 372 22.30 -4.38 -12.93
N ASN A 373 23.07 -4.13 -14.01
CA ASN A 373 24.54 -4.15 -13.97
C ASN A 373 25.11 -3.06 -13.05
N ASP A 374 24.59 -1.84 -13.13
CA ASP A 374 25.03 -0.73 -12.30
C ASP A 374 24.80 -1.02 -10.81
N LEU A 375 23.60 -1.49 -10.46
CA LEU A 375 23.24 -1.80 -9.08
C LEU A 375 24.05 -2.98 -8.53
N ARG A 376 24.17 -4.09 -9.29
CA ARG A 376 24.98 -5.24 -8.89
C ARG A 376 26.47 -4.90 -8.81
N GLY A 377 26.97 -4.12 -9.76
CA GLY A 377 28.36 -3.63 -9.75
C GLY A 377 28.66 -2.73 -8.54
N ALA A 378 27.65 -2.05 -8.00
CA ALA A 378 27.74 -1.28 -6.75
C ALA A 378 27.55 -2.14 -5.48
N GLY A 379 27.39 -3.47 -5.59
CA GLY A 379 27.30 -4.40 -4.49
C GLY A 379 25.86 -4.69 -4.01
N TRP A 380 24.85 -4.23 -4.72
CA TRP A 380 23.45 -4.49 -4.35
C TRP A 380 23.02 -5.89 -4.78
N THR A 381 22.33 -6.60 -3.90
CA THR A 381 21.62 -7.85 -4.22
C THR A 381 20.17 -7.51 -4.53
N ILE A 382 19.65 -7.97 -5.68
CA ILE A 382 18.31 -7.63 -6.15
C ILE A 382 17.45 -8.89 -6.19
N TYR A 383 16.30 -8.85 -5.50
CA TYR A 383 15.26 -9.87 -5.54
C TYR A 383 14.03 -9.31 -6.24
N ARG A 384 13.45 -10.09 -7.15
CA ARG A 384 12.30 -9.69 -7.95
C ARG A 384 11.12 -10.58 -7.66
N PHE A 385 9.97 -9.95 -7.54
CA PHE A 385 8.69 -10.60 -7.24
C PHE A 385 7.68 -10.27 -8.32
N SER A 386 6.79 -11.22 -8.54
CA SER A 386 5.70 -11.12 -9.51
C SER A 386 4.40 -11.63 -8.87
N TRP A 387 3.27 -11.48 -9.52
CA TRP A 387 1.97 -11.88 -8.94
C TRP A 387 1.92 -13.34 -8.44
N PRO A 388 2.51 -14.35 -9.12
CA PRO A 388 2.55 -15.72 -8.60
C PRO A 388 3.18 -15.84 -7.20
N ASP A 389 4.14 -14.98 -6.85
CA ASP A 389 4.82 -15.01 -5.56
C ASP A 389 3.90 -14.57 -4.40
N TYR A 390 2.80 -13.91 -4.73
CA TYR A 390 1.80 -13.44 -3.77
C TYR A 390 0.62 -14.42 -3.59
N GLU A 391 0.61 -15.56 -4.29
CA GLU A 391 -0.43 -16.58 -4.13
C GLU A 391 -0.40 -17.18 -2.71
N ASP A 392 0.81 -17.34 -2.14
CA ASP A 392 1.01 -17.75 -0.76
C ASP A 392 1.94 -16.78 -0.02
N LEU A 393 1.36 -15.77 0.61
CA LEU A 393 2.11 -14.79 1.41
C LEU A 393 2.75 -15.39 2.66
N THR A 394 2.25 -16.53 3.16
CA THR A 394 2.88 -17.23 4.28
C THR A 394 4.20 -17.85 3.84
N GLN A 395 4.21 -18.46 2.66
CA GLN A 395 5.43 -18.99 2.06
C GLN A 395 6.41 -17.86 1.71
N LEU A 396 5.92 -16.76 1.14
CA LEU A 396 6.74 -15.58 0.86
C LEU A 396 7.40 -15.05 2.14
N ARG A 397 6.63 -14.93 3.22
CA ARG A 397 7.16 -14.50 4.51
C ARG A 397 8.20 -15.46 5.08
N ALA A 398 7.98 -16.78 4.98
CA ALA A 398 8.94 -17.79 5.41
C ALA A 398 10.25 -17.64 4.65
N TRP A 399 10.19 -17.50 3.33
CA TRP A 399 11.35 -17.27 2.48
C TRP A 399 12.11 -15.99 2.85
N VAL A 400 11.41 -14.86 3.07
CA VAL A 400 12.08 -13.61 3.53
C VAL A 400 12.72 -13.80 4.91
N THR A 401 12.09 -14.57 5.79
CA THR A 401 12.65 -14.87 7.12
C THR A 401 13.97 -15.65 6.99
N GLU A 402 14.01 -16.66 6.14
CA GLU A 402 15.22 -17.45 5.85
C GLU A 402 16.31 -16.58 5.22
N LEU A 403 15.95 -15.70 4.29
CA LEU A 403 16.86 -14.75 3.66
C LEU A 403 17.54 -13.84 4.68
N LEU A 404 16.81 -13.37 5.67
CA LEU A 404 17.33 -12.45 6.69
C LEU A 404 17.99 -13.16 7.88
N ALA A 405 17.81 -14.47 8.03
CA ALA A 405 18.35 -15.23 9.16
C ALA A 405 19.87 -15.11 9.40
N PRO A 406 20.73 -15.01 8.35
CA PRO A 406 22.16 -14.77 8.53
C PRO A 406 22.51 -13.42 9.17
N TYR A 407 21.61 -12.44 9.09
CA TYR A 407 21.85 -11.06 9.50
C TYR A 407 21.16 -10.67 10.81
N GLN A 408 20.18 -11.47 11.26
CA GLN A 408 19.42 -11.17 12.48
C GLN A 408 19.12 -12.43 13.30
N ALA A 409 19.28 -12.33 14.62
CA ALA A 409 19.07 -13.48 15.52
C ALA A 409 17.58 -13.81 15.74
N SER A 410 16.69 -12.81 15.66
CA SER A 410 15.25 -13.00 15.90
C SER A 410 14.43 -11.89 15.26
N ILE A 411 13.15 -12.18 15.02
CA ILE A 411 12.18 -11.20 14.53
C ILE A 411 11.74 -10.32 15.71
N PRO A 412 11.85 -8.97 15.60
CA PRO A 412 11.42 -8.07 16.65
C PRO A 412 9.92 -8.21 16.98
N ALA A 413 9.55 -8.08 18.24
CA ALA A 413 8.16 -8.16 18.68
C ALA A 413 7.26 -7.09 18.00
N SER A 414 7.79 -5.91 17.70
CA SER A 414 7.09 -4.87 16.94
C SER A 414 6.77 -5.32 15.52
N ALA A 415 7.69 -5.98 14.84
CA ALA A 415 7.50 -6.53 13.50
C ALA A 415 6.47 -7.68 13.51
N GLN A 416 6.55 -8.58 14.50
CA GLN A 416 5.59 -9.68 14.63
C GLN A 416 4.14 -9.20 14.78
N ARG A 417 3.91 -8.04 15.39
CA ARG A 417 2.55 -7.45 15.55
C ARG A 417 1.90 -7.05 14.23
N LEU A 418 2.68 -6.83 13.19
CA LEU A 418 2.15 -6.48 11.87
C LEU A 418 1.54 -7.69 11.18
N TRP A 419 2.00 -8.90 11.54
CA TRP A 419 1.60 -10.12 10.87
C TRP A 419 0.33 -10.72 11.45
N ALA A 420 -0.55 -11.14 10.57
CA ALA A 420 -1.52 -12.19 10.84
C ALA A 420 -1.57 -13.07 9.58
N VAL A 421 -1.72 -14.37 9.77
CA VAL A 421 -1.88 -15.28 8.62
C VAL A 421 -3.06 -14.77 7.80
N PRO A 422 -2.85 -14.41 6.52
CA PRO A 422 -3.96 -13.99 5.67
C PRO A 422 -4.99 -15.11 5.65
N THR A 423 -6.23 -14.83 5.99
CA THR A 423 -7.31 -15.77 5.76
C THR A 423 -7.35 -16.00 4.27
N GLN A 424 -7.04 -17.23 3.84
CA GLN A 424 -7.42 -17.66 2.51
C GLN A 424 -8.92 -17.48 2.49
N ALA A 425 -9.38 -16.48 1.73
CA ALA A 425 -10.80 -16.19 1.66
C ALA A 425 -11.49 -17.51 1.33
N CYS A 426 -12.32 -18.01 2.25
CA CYS A 426 -13.12 -19.23 2.09
C CYS A 426 -14.06 -19.16 0.88
N ASP A 427 -14.07 -18.03 0.20
CA ASP A 427 -14.91 -17.66 -0.94
C ASP A 427 -14.16 -17.79 -2.29
N GLY A 428 -13.28 -18.76 -2.42
CA GLY A 428 -12.72 -19.21 -3.69
C GLY A 428 -11.65 -18.29 -4.33
N PRO A 429 -10.89 -18.84 -5.28
CA PRO A 429 -9.75 -18.20 -5.93
C PRO A 429 -10.07 -16.97 -6.78
N ASN A 430 -11.34 -16.58 -6.89
CA ASN A 430 -11.85 -15.62 -7.86
C ASN A 430 -11.84 -14.15 -7.40
N ARG A 431 -11.38 -13.83 -6.20
CA ARG A 431 -11.27 -12.43 -5.75
C ARG A 431 -9.92 -11.79 -6.04
N ARG A 432 -8.93 -12.57 -6.38
CA ARG A 432 -7.60 -12.12 -6.80
C ARG A 432 -7.48 -12.27 -8.31
N PHE A 433 -6.70 -11.42 -8.89
CA PHE A 433 -6.37 -11.48 -10.29
C PHE A 433 -5.49 -12.71 -10.55
N HIS A 434 -6.08 -13.88 -10.88
CA HIS A 434 -5.32 -15.00 -11.39
C HIS A 434 -4.91 -14.71 -12.82
N MET A 435 -3.70 -14.26 -13.01
CA MET A 435 -3.00 -14.47 -14.26
C MET A 435 -2.39 -15.87 -14.19
N GLY A 436 -3.08 -16.81 -14.86
CA GLY A 436 -2.66 -18.21 -14.86
C GLY A 436 -1.23 -18.38 -15.35
N THR A 437 -0.50 -19.10 -14.62
CA THR A 437 0.36 -20.27 -14.91
C THR A 437 1.32 -20.42 -13.73
N SER A 438 1.12 -21.48 -12.97
CA SER A 438 2.04 -21.95 -11.94
C SER A 438 3.42 -22.25 -12.56
N ARG A 439 4.43 -21.49 -12.19
CA ARG A 439 5.81 -21.95 -12.28
C ARG A 439 6.35 -22.08 -10.87
N ARG A 440 6.76 -23.31 -10.54
CA ARG A 440 7.51 -23.61 -9.32
C ARG A 440 8.77 -22.75 -9.29
N TRP A 441 9.11 -22.25 -8.11
CA TRP A 441 10.38 -21.64 -7.81
C TRP A 441 11.52 -22.53 -8.32
N SER A 442 12.19 -22.13 -9.38
CA SER A 442 13.50 -22.65 -9.68
C SER A 442 14.48 -21.75 -8.92
N GLN A 443 15.12 -22.31 -7.91
CA GLN A 443 16.35 -21.74 -7.37
C GLN A 443 17.27 -21.49 -8.56
N GLY A 444 17.48 -20.23 -8.90
CA GLY A 444 18.54 -19.84 -9.79
C GLY A 444 19.83 -20.22 -9.11
N SER A 445 20.37 -21.39 -9.47
CA SER A 445 21.72 -21.77 -9.12
C SER A 445 22.65 -20.68 -9.66
N CYS A 446 23.25 -19.93 -8.75
CA CYS A 446 24.45 -19.17 -9.02
C CYS A 446 25.55 -20.17 -9.42
N ALA A 447 25.96 -20.14 -10.68
CA ALA A 447 27.27 -20.55 -11.12
C ALA A 447 27.94 -19.30 -11.70
#